data_9b02a0b6c6344dff2cfe1da56c624d19
#
_entry.id   9b02a0b6c6344dff2cfe1da56c624d19
#
_cell.length_a   1.000
_cell.length_b   1.000
_cell.length_c   1.000
_cell.angle_alpha   90.00
_cell.angle_beta   90.00
_cell.angle_gamma   90.00
#
_symmetry.space_group_name_H-M   'P 1'
#
loop_
_entity.id
_entity.type
_entity.pdbx_description
1 polymer ?
#
loop_
_entity_poly.entity_id
_entity_poly.type
_entity_poly.pdbx_seq_one_letter_code
_entity_poly.pdbx_strand_id
1 'polypeptide(L)'
;MKTKLLSIFAALTLVACATPVTQTEIQQAKLPPAPKQADIDKEVNTYLKSALNTPDMPTKECAPARKAWARALAFETPKFGWMVVCDIKAKERSGGDSAMKTYMFLFTTNGNYTYDAASFSNINNNVQFLDLIK
;
A
#
# COMPACT_ATOMS: atom_id res chain seq x y z
N MET A 1 53.28 -29.02 22.48
CA MET A 1 52.51 -27.77 22.49
C MET A 1 51.23 -27.97 21.67
N LYS A 2 50.11 -28.04 22.33
CA LYS A 2 48.81 -28.24 21.67
C LYS A 2 48.15 -26.88 21.52
N THR A 3 48.16 -26.33 20.31
CA THR A 3 47.41 -25.12 19.97
C THR A 3 45.97 -25.50 19.70
N LYS A 4 45.07 -25.09 20.63
CA LYS A 4 43.63 -25.19 20.43
C LYS A 4 43.17 -24.02 19.54
N LEU A 5 42.84 -24.31 18.29
CA LEU A 5 42.09 -23.37 17.44
C LEU A 5 40.66 -23.27 17.98
N LEU A 6 40.34 -22.13 18.54
CA LEU A 6 38.96 -21.76 18.87
C LEU A 6 38.29 -21.23 17.60
N SER A 7 37.48 -22.06 16.92
CA SER A 7 36.63 -21.63 15.85
C SER A 7 35.45 -20.82 16.44
N ILE A 8 35.54 -19.51 16.32
CA ILE A 8 34.42 -18.63 16.62
C ILE A 8 33.50 -18.68 15.39
N PHE A 9 32.43 -19.46 15.50
CA PHE A 9 31.29 -19.37 14.58
C PHE A 9 30.54 -18.07 14.90
N ALA A 10 30.81 -17.02 14.15
CA ALA A 10 29.97 -15.82 14.15
C ALA A 10 28.67 -16.19 13.43
N ALA A 11 27.62 -16.47 14.19
CA ALA A 11 26.26 -16.58 13.68
C ALA A 11 25.83 -15.19 13.21
N LEU A 12 25.88 -14.94 11.89
CA LEU A 12 25.22 -13.80 11.25
C LEU A 12 23.70 -14.05 11.37
N THR A 13 23.09 -13.53 12.41
CA THR A 13 21.64 -13.36 12.44
C THR A 13 21.28 -12.29 11.44
N LEU A 14 20.86 -12.72 10.25
CA LEU A 14 20.16 -11.84 9.28
C LEU A 14 18.84 -11.45 9.92
N VAL A 15 18.85 -10.38 10.68
CA VAL A 15 17.62 -9.70 11.09
C VAL A 15 17.12 -9.03 9.82
N ALA A 16 16.12 -9.62 9.17
CA ALA A 16 15.38 -8.99 8.08
C ALA A 16 14.58 -7.82 8.67
N CYS A 17 15.26 -6.70 8.92
CA CYS A 17 14.63 -5.47 9.38
C CYS A 17 13.90 -4.83 8.21
N ALA A 18 12.60 -4.52 8.39
CA ALA A 18 11.89 -3.60 7.51
C ALA A 18 12.70 -2.31 7.39
N THR A 19 12.94 -1.82 6.16
CA THR A 19 13.64 -0.56 5.95
C THR A 19 12.74 0.58 6.43
N PRO A 20 13.13 1.36 7.45
CA PRO A 20 12.30 2.47 7.93
C PRO A 20 12.21 3.57 6.88
N VAL A 21 11.04 4.19 6.77
CA VAL A 21 10.87 5.42 5.99
C VAL A 21 11.29 6.61 6.85
N THR A 22 12.27 7.35 6.39
CA THR A 22 12.88 8.44 7.15
C THR A 22 12.08 9.73 7.03
N GLN A 23 12.21 10.61 8.03
CA GLN A 23 11.63 11.97 7.97
C GLN A 23 12.15 12.77 6.78
N THR A 24 13.43 12.58 6.40
CA THR A 24 14.02 13.22 5.22
C THR A 24 13.33 12.80 3.94
N GLU A 25 13.05 11.50 3.76
CA GLU A 25 12.29 11.00 2.60
C GLU A 25 10.88 11.60 2.55
N ILE A 26 10.21 11.69 3.69
CA ILE A 26 8.87 12.28 3.79
C ILE A 26 8.90 13.77 3.42
N GLN A 27 9.87 14.53 3.91
CA GLN A 27 10.00 15.96 3.62
C GLN A 27 10.40 16.25 2.17
N GLN A 28 11.18 15.37 1.56
CA GLN A 28 11.64 15.51 0.18
C GLN A 28 10.67 14.91 -0.85
N ALA A 29 9.62 14.23 -0.40
CA ALA A 29 8.66 13.57 -1.27
C ALA A 29 7.94 14.58 -2.18
N LYS A 30 7.96 14.30 -3.48
CA LYS A 30 7.20 15.06 -4.47
C LYS A 30 5.85 14.39 -4.66
N LEU A 31 4.79 15.13 -4.33
CA LEU A 31 3.43 14.68 -4.49
C LEU A 31 2.83 15.29 -5.77
N PRO A 32 2.02 14.53 -6.52
CA PRO A 32 1.22 15.12 -7.60
C PRO A 32 0.16 16.07 -7.01
N PRO A 33 -0.51 16.87 -7.85
CA PRO A 33 -1.74 17.53 -7.43
C PRO A 33 -2.74 16.53 -6.84
N ALA A 34 -3.54 16.97 -5.87
CA ALA A 34 -4.60 16.11 -5.31
C ALA A 34 -5.53 15.61 -6.43
N PRO A 35 -5.88 14.33 -6.46
CA PRO A 35 -6.76 13.78 -7.47
C PRO A 35 -8.15 14.40 -7.37
N LYS A 36 -8.74 14.69 -8.52
CA LYS A 36 -10.14 15.12 -8.60
C LYS A 36 -11.06 13.91 -8.44
N GLN A 37 -12.31 14.13 -8.08
CA GLN A 37 -13.28 13.05 -7.94
C GLN A 37 -13.40 12.20 -9.23
N ALA A 38 -13.35 12.84 -10.40
CA ALA A 38 -13.38 12.13 -11.67
C ALA A 38 -12.17 11.19 -11.89
N ASP A 39 -10.99 11.57 -11.41
CA ASP A 39 -9.77 10.73 -11.48
C ASP A 39 -9.90 9.53 -10.55
N ILE A 40 -10.44 9.75 -9.36
CA ILE A 40 -10.72 8.69 -8.37
C ILE A 40 -11.73 7.69 -8.95
N ASP A 41 -12.85 8.18 -9.46
CA ASP A 41 -13.89 7.32 -10.04
C ASP A 41 -13.38 6.52 -11.23
N LYS A 42 -12.56 7.12 -12.08
CA LYS A 42 -11.93 6.44 -13.22
C LYS A 42 -11.02 5.31 -12.75
N GLU A 43 -10.15 5.55 -11.78
CA GLU A 43 -9.21 4.57 -11.27
C GLU A 43 -9.93 3.41 -10.59
N VAL A 44 -10.88 3.71 -9.72
CA VAL A 44 -11.69 2.69 -9.03
C VAL A 44 -12.47 1.85 -10.02
N ASN A 45 -13.13 2.46 -11.01
CA ASN A 45 -13.89 1.73 -12.00
C ASN A 45 -13.00 0.88 -12.91
N THR A 46 -11.80 1.35 -13.26
CA THR A 46 -10.82 0.59 -14.03
C THR A 46 -10.39 -0.66 -13.25
N TYR A 47 -10.09 -0.51 -11.97
CA TYR A 47 -9.74 -1.63 -11.10
C TYR A 47 -10.88 -2.64 -10.96
N LEU A 48 -12.11 -2.17 -10.74
CA LEU A 48 -13.28 -3.03 -10.63
C LEU A 48 -13.53 -3.87 -11.89
N LYS A 49 -13.37 -3.27 -13.06
CA LYS A 49 -13.51 -3.98 -14.33
C LYS A 49 -12.41 -5.00 -14.58
N SER A 50 -11.17 -4.66 -14.29
CA SER A 50 -10.01 -5.49 -14.61
C SER A 50 -9.77 -6.60 -13.58
N ALA A 51 -9.90 -6.29 -12.29
CA ALA A 51 -9.56 -7.20 -11.20
C ALA A 51 -10.74 -8.00 -10.69
N LEU A 52 -11.93 -7.41 -10.62
CA LEU A 52 -13.09 -8.01 -9.99
C LEU A 52 -14.16 -8.50 -10.99
N ASN A 53 -14.01 -8.17 -12.26
CA ASN A 53 -14.91 -8.58 -13.35
C ASN A 53 -16.41 -8.44 -12.98
N THR A 54 -16.77 -7.28 -12.43
CA THR A 54 -18.15 -7.01 -11.99
C THR A 54 -18.96 -6.42 -13.13
N PRO A 55 -19.97 -7.14 -13.66
CA PRO A 55 -20.88 -6.61 -14.68
C PRO A 55 -21.84 -5.56 -14.11
N ASP A 56 -22.16 -5.64 -12.81
CA ASP A 56 -23.10 -4.74 -12.15
C ASP A 56 -22.35 -3.64 -11.37
N MET A 57 -23.02 -2.49 -11.22
CA MET A 57 -22.50 -1.35 -10.46
C MET A 57 -22.23 -1.79 -9.01
N PRO A 58 -20.97 -1.89 -8.61
CA PRO A 58 -20.64 -2.25 -7.23
C PRO A 58 -21.01 -1.08 -6.30
N THR A 59 -21.37 -1.41 -5.07
CA THR A 59 -21.49 -0.41 -4.02
C THR A 59 -20.08 -0.02 -3.58
N LYS A 60 -19.75 1.26 -3.66
CA LYS A 60 -18.46 1.80 -3.23
C LYS A 60 -18.66 3.01 -2.34
N GLU A 61 -17.87 3.10 -1.31
CA GLU A 61 -17.78 4.26 -0.43
C GLU A 61 -16.32 4.60 -0.23
N CYS A 62 -15.91 5.79 -0.67
CA CYS A 62 -14.52 6.25 -0.61
C CYS A 62 -14.37 7.41 0.35
N ALA A 63 -13.36 7.35 1.21
CA ALA A 63 -12.93 8.47 2.03
C ALA A 63 -12.23 9.54 1.19
N PRO A 64 -12.17 10.80 1.65
CA PRO A 64 -11.39 11.85 0.99
C PRO A 64 -9.91 11.46 0.81
N ALA A 65 -9.29 11.94 -0.28
CA ALA A 65 -7.87 11.71 -0.51
C ALA A 65 -7.00 12.34 0.58
N ARG A 66 -6.01 11.60 1.05
CA ARG A 66 -5.05 12.03 2.06
C ARG A 66 -3.64 11.76 1.60
N LYS A 67 -2.70 12.62 1.98
CA LYS A 67 -1.27 12.40 1.73
C LYS A 67 -0.80 11.16 2.46
N ALA A 68 -0.09 10.28 1.76
CA ALA A 68 0.40 9.03 2.32
C ALA A 68 1.62 8.52 1.56
N TRP A 69 2.27 7.53 2.14
CA TRP A 69 3.16 6.65 1.41
C TRP A 69 2.72 5.19 1.59
N ALA A 70 3.03 4.36 0.59
CA ALA A 70 2.80 2.92 0.65
C ALA A 70 3.89 2.15 -0.10
N ARG A 71 4.04 0.89 0.26
CA ARG A 71 4.88 -0.10 -0.42
C ARG A 71 4.27 -1.48 -0.27
N ALA A 72 4.48 -2.37 -1.21
CA ALA A 72 3.95 -3.73 -1.14
C ALA A 72 4.74 -4.59 -0.14
N LEU A 73 6.05 -4.42 -0.08
CA LEU A 73 6.95 -5.16 0.79
C LEU A 73 7.78 -4.22 1.67
N ALA A 74 8.07 -4.65 2.89
CA ALA A 74 8.73 -3.84 3.90
C ALA A 74 10.15 -3.36 3.54
N PHE A 75 10.78 -3.96 2.54
CA PHE A 75 12.12 -3.58 2.04
C PHE A 75 12.07 -2.78 0.72
N GLU A 76 10.88 -2.58 0.14
CA GLU A 76 10.74 -1.76 -1.06
C GLU A 76 10.83 -0.27 -0.74
N THR A 77 11.25 0.51 -1.74
CA THR A 77 11.20 1.96 -1.69
C THR A 77 9.75 2.43 -1.58
N PRO A 78 9.41 3.27 -0.59
CA PRO A 78 8.06 3.78 -0.45
C PRO A 78 7.66 4.66 -1.63
N LYS A 79 6.39 4.59 -2.02
CA LYS A 79 5.78 5.46 -3.02
C LYS A 79 4.95 6.50 -2.31
N PHE A 80 5.18 7.76 -2.62
CA PHE A 80 4.51 8.91 -1.99
C PHE A 80 3.43 9.45 -2.92
N GLY A 81 2.28 9.77 -2.36
CA GLY A 81 1.17 10.30 -3.14
C GLY A 81 -0.06 10.63 -2.31
N TRP A 82 -1.19 10.63 -2.98
CA TRP A 82 -2.51 10.79 -2.37
C TRP A 82 -3.20 9.44 -2.29
N MET A 83 -3.58 9.04 -1.10
CA MET A 83 -4.26 7.78 -0.82
C MET A 83 -5.75 8.00 -0.69
N VAL A 84 -6.52 7.22 -1.44
CA VAL A 84 -7.98 7.11 -1.31
C VAL A 84 -8.32 5.72 -0.82
N VAL A 85 -8.99 5.64 0.30
CA VAL A 85 -9.45 4.36 0.88
C VAL A 85 -10.91 4.16 0.51
N CYS A 86 -11.21 3.05 -0.13
CA CYS A 86 -12.57 2.72 -0.57
C CYS A 86 -13.02 1.36 0.00
N ASP A 87 -14.20 1.34 0.57
CA ASP A 87 -14.92 0.10 0.87
C ASP A 87 -15.78 -0.28 -0.32
N ILE A 88 -15.57 -1.49 -0.84
CA ILE A 88 -16.18 -1.95 -2.08
C ILE A 88 -16.84 -3.30 -1.84
N LYS A 89 -18.12 -3.40 -2.21
CA LYS A 89 -18.86 -4.63 -2.30
C LYS A 89 -19.10 -4.97 -3.77
N ALA A 90 -18.47 -6.01 -4.25
CA ALA A 90 -18.51 -6.42 -5.64
C ALA A 90 -18.69 -7.93 -5.75
N LYS A 91 -19.13 -8.43 -6.91
CA LYS A 91 -19.14 -9.86 -7.19
C LYS A 91 -17.72 -10.33 -7.46
N GLU A 92 -17.35 -11.48 -6.90
CA GLU A 92 -16.09 -12.14 -7.22
C GLU A 92 -16.16 -12.79 -8.62
N ARG A 93 -14.99 -13.06 -9.22
CA ARG A 93 -14.91 -13.77 -10.53
C ARG A 93 -15.60 -15.11 -10.53
N SER A 94 -15.71 -15.77 -9.37
CA SER A 94 -16.43 -17.03 -9.17
C SER A 94 -17.96 -16.91 -9.23
N GLY A 95 -18.50 -15.69 -9.35
CA GLY A 95 -19.95 -15.43 -9.41
C GLY A 95 -20.63 -15.32 -8.05
N GLY A 96 -19.91 -15.50 -6.94
CA GLY A 96 -20.42 -15.30 -5.58
C GLY A 96 -20.46 -13.81 -5.19
N ASP A 97 -21.40 -13.45 -4.28
CA ASP A 97 -21.40 -12.13 -3.67
C ASP A 97 -20.18 -11.99 -2.75
N SER A 98 -19.35 -10.95 -2.97
CA SER A 98 -18.23 -10.68 -2.09
C SER A 98 -18.72 -9.99 -0.81
N ALA A 99 -18.04 -10.28 0.29
CA ALA A 99 -18.10 -9.41 1.45
C ALA A 99 -17.53 -8.02 1.10
N MET A 100 -17.88 -6.99 1.88
CA MET A 100 -17.25 -5.67 1.79
C MET A 100 -15.75 -5.83 1.99
N LYS A 101 -14.95 -5.31 1.05
CA LYS A 101 -13.48 -5.29 1.11
C LYS A 101 -12.98 -3.86 1.01
N THR A 102 -11.91 -3.58 1.72
CA THR A 102 -11.26 -2.27 1.70
C THR A 102 -10.06 -2.29 0.76
N TYR A 103 -10.04 -1.35 -0.17
CA TYR A 103 -8.94 -1.12 -1.11
C TYR A 103 -8.35 0.27 -0.91
N MET A 104 -7.06 0.39 -1.16
CA MET A 104 -6.33 1.65 -1.09
C MET A 104 -5.80 1.98 -2.47
N PHE A 105 -6.17 3.16 -2.98
CA PHE A 105 -5.73 3.67 -4.28
C PHE A 105 -4.74 4.81 -4.05
N LEU A 106 -3.49 4.62 -4.45
CA LEU A 106 -2.42 5.59 -4.29
C LEU A 106 -2.12 6.28 -5.63
N PHE A 107 -2.29 7.58 -5.67
CA PHE A 107 -2.01 8.43 -6.82
C PHE A 107 -0.64 9.08 -6.64
N THR A 108 0.33 8.70 -7.47
CA THR A 108 1.71 9.20 -7.42
C THR A 108 2.09 9.94 -8.69
N THR A 109 3.25 10.61 -8.69
CA THR A 109 3.80 11.25 -9.89
C THR A 109 4.16 10.25 -11.00
N ASN A 110 4.42 8.99 -10.64
CA ASN A 110 4.89 7.95 -11.56
C ASN A 110 3.80 6.92 -11.93
N GLY A 111 2.57 7.12 -11.49
CA GLY A 111 1.45 6.23 -11.76
C GLY A 111 0.57 5.99 -10.54
N ASN A 112 -0.44 5.15 -10.74
CA ASN A 112 -1.39 4.79 -9.70
C ASN A 112 -1.18 3.35 -9.28
N TYR A 113 -1.35 3.10 -7.99
CA TYR A 113 -1.18 1.77 -7.39
C TYR A 113 -2.40 1.43 -6.56
N THR A 114 -2.80 0.16 -6.60
CA THR A 114 -3.92 -0.34 -5.81
C THR A 114 -3.44 -1.42 -4.86
N TYR A 115 -3.87 -1.33 -3.63
CA TYR A 115 -3.55 -2.28 -2.57
C TYR A 115 -4.84 -2.83 -1.95
N ASP A 116 -4.89 -4.13 -1.72
CA ASP A 116 -5.92 -4.76 -0.89
C ASP A 116 -5.53 -4.57 0.59
N ALA A 117 -6.37 -3.91 1.37
CA ALA A 117 -6.08 -3.63 2.78
C ALA A 117 -5.86 -4.91 3.61
N ALA A 118 -6.50 -6.01 3.25
CA ALA A 118 -6.29 -7.30 3.94
C ALA A 118 -4.87 -7.86 3.75
N SER A 119 -4.19 -7.51 2.66
CA SER A 119 -2.81 -7.90 2.39
C SER A 119 -1.79 -7.14 3.24
N PHE A 120 -2.21 -6.05 3.90
CA PHE A 120 -1.37 -5.25 4.78
C PHE A 120 -1.59 -5.63 6.25
N SER A 121 -1.36 -6.89 6.61
CA SER A 121 -1.48 -7.34 8.01
C SER A 121 -0.57 -6.57 8.98
N ASN A 122 0.45 -5.89 8.46
CA ASN A 122 1.36 -4.98 9.18
C ASN A 122 1.30 -3.57 8.60
N ILE A 123 0.14 -2.95 8.62
CA ILE A 123 -0.14 -1.62 8.06
C ILE A 123 0.91 -0.58 8.49
N ASN A 124 1.36 -0.62 9.73
CA ASN A 124 2.31 0.35 10.28
C ASN A 124 3.67 0.40 9.56
N ASN A 125 4.07 -0.69 8.90
CA ASN A 125 5.35 -0.79 8.20
C ASN A 125 5.25 -0.57 6.69
N ASN A 126 4.06 -0.59 6.12
CA ASN A 126 3.86 -0.58 4.67
C ASN A 126 2.98 0.57 4.17
N VAL A 127 2.24 1.20 5.05
CA VAL A 127 1.38 2.36 4.76
C VAL A 127 1.44 3.35 5.92
N GLN A 128 1.52 4.64 5.61
CA GLN A 128 1.40 5.69 6.61
C GLN A 128 0.75 6.93 6.02
N PHE A 129 -0.23 7.49 6.73
CA PHE A 129 -0.82 8.78 6.41
C PHE A 129 0.04 9.90 7.00
N LEU A 130 0.41 10.88 6.16
CA LEU A 130 1.35 11.92 6.54
C LEU A 130 0.75 13.01 7.43
N ASP A 131 -0.55 13.16 7.42
CA ASP A 131 -1.29 14.10 8.28
C ASP A 131 -1.39 13.63 9.75
N LEU A 132 -1.01 12.39 10.04
CA LEU A 132 -0.97 11.83 11.39
C LEU A 132 0.41 11.94 12.06
N ILE A 133 1.42 12.40 11.32
CA ILE A 133 2.77 12.61 11.84
C ILE A 133 2.81 13.97 12.53
N LYS A 134 3.03 13.97 13.85
CA LYS A 134 3.26 15.18 14.65
C LYS A 134 4.74 15.50 14.72
#